data_90496fed202ed4c4283d1ea937a425e6
#
_entry.id   90496fed202ed4c4283d1ea937a425e6
#
_cell.length_a   1.000
_cell.length_b   1.000
_cell.length_c   1.000
_cell.angle_alpha   90.00
_cell.angle_beta   90.00
_cell.angle_gamma   90.00
#
_symmetry.space_group_name_H-M   'P 1'
#
loop_
_entity.id
_entity.type
_entity.pdbx_description
1 polymer ?
#
loop_
_entity_poly.entity_id
_entity_poly.type
_entity_poly.pdbx_seq_one_letter_code
_entity_poly.pdbx_strand_id
1 'polypeptide(L)'
;TKDLVCLTLAGSDRLVTLEPNSGKILGRVKVGGVPRGIKLELDGQGKPRTAWVFNAVENSLSKIDLRLPESPKLIDELPLHDPTPAHYKEGRIAFNTAWASSFNTVSCASCHPDGHTDHQLWVLDTPSLVGADQIEPRLSQTLRGLRGTAPHHWDGVPGDPYGGPNASTRDFLEPNSDLAKPESAVRHVIDLSM
;
A
#
# COMPACT_ATOMS: atom_id res chain seq x y z
N THR A 1 -2.93 23.83 -22.03
CA THR A 1 -1.78 24.08 -21.13
C THR A 1 -0.63 23.17 -21.51
N LYS A 2 0.59 23.73 -21.60
CA LYS A 2 1.79 22.95 -21.93
C LYS A 2 2.26 22.07 -20.76
N ASP A 3 1.84 22.39 -19.57
CA ASP A 3 2.32 21.78 -18.34
C ASP A 3 1.31 20.77 -17.81
N LEU A 4 1.79 19.61 -17.44
CA LEU A 4 1.03 18.50 -16.88
C LEU A 4 1.81 17.93 -15.70
N VAL A 5 1.13 17.74 -14.57
CA VAL A 5 1.67 16.99 -13.45
C VAL A 5 1.12 15.56 -13.48
N CYS A 6 2.00 14.60 -13.33
CA CYS A 6 1.65 13.19 -13.19
C CYS A 6 2.07 12.69 -11.81
N LEU A 7 1.16 12.08 -11.08
CA LEU A 7 1.40 11.49 -9.76
C LEU A 7 1.08 10.01 -9.76
N THR A 8 1.93 9.23 -9.12
CA THR A 8 1.64 7.83 -8.78
C THR A 8 1.05 7.77 -7.38
N LEU A 9 -0.02 7.01 -7.24
CA LEU A 9 -0.70 6.77 -5.97
C LEU A 9 -0.49 5.31 -5.58
N ALA A 10 0.53 5.07 -4.76
CA ALA A 10 0.98 3.73 -4.38
C ALA A 10 -0.11 2.91 -3.64
N GLY A 11 -0.91 3.55 -2.79
CA GLY A 11 -1.95 2.86 -2.03
C GLY A 11 -3.23 2.55 -2.82
N SER A 12 -3.38 3.09 -4.04
CA SER A 12 -4.59 2.89 -4.88
C SER A 12 -4.28 2.39 -6.29
N ASP A 13 -3.01 2.08 -6.59
CA ASP A 13 -2.56 1.55 -7.89
C ASP A 13 -2.98 2.40 -9.08
N ARG A 14 -2.73 3.72 -8.98
CA ARG A 14 -3.16 4.66 -10.00
C ARG A 14 -2.07 5.64 -10.41
N LEU A 15 -2.12 6.02 -11.68
CA LEU A 15 -1.55 7.27 -12.19
C LEU A 15 -2.66 8.31 -12.25
N VAL A 16 -2.38 9.51 -11.77
CA VAL A 16 -3.27 10.66 -11.80
C VAL A 16 -2.59 11.79 -12.57
N THR A 17 -3.36 12.45 -13.43
CA THR A 17 -2.96 13.66 -14.14
C THR A 17 -3.63 14.87 -13.52
N LEU A 18 -2.87 15.97 -13.35
CA LEU A 18 -3.35 17.20 -12.75
C LEU A 18 -2.97 18.42 -13.58
N GLU A 19 -3.78 19.43 -13.45
CA GLU A 19 -3.47 20.78 -13.93
C GLU A 19 -2.57 21.47 -12.86
N PRO A 20 -1.36 21.94 -13.24
CA PRO A 20 -0.35 22.35 -12.24
C PRO A 20 -0.73 23.58 -11.43
N ASN A 21 -1.47 24.54 -12.01
CA ASN A 21 -1.75 25.80 -11.33
C ASN A 21 -2.88 25.71 -10.31
N SER A 22 -3.89 24.88 -10.61
CA SER A 22 -5.08 24.71 -9.75
C SER A 22 -5.04 23.45 -8.91
N GLY A 23 -4.15 22.50 -9.23
CA GLY A 23 -4.17 21.15 -8.65
C GLY A 23 -5.38 20.32 -9.05
N LYS A 24 -6.18 20.79 -10.01
CA LYS A 24 -7.36 20.07 -10.49
C LYS A 24 -6.96 18.74 -11.10
N ILE A 25 -7.60 17.66 -10.62
CA ILE A 25 -7.46 16.34 -11.23
C ILE A 25 -8.13 16.36 -12.59
N LEU A 26 -7.36 16.02 -13.63
CA LEU A 26 -7.82 15.90 -15.00
C LEU A 26 -8.31 14.47 -15.27
N GLY A 27 -7.46 13.47 -14.98
CA GLY A 27 -7.78 12.09 -15.26
C GLY A 27 -7.10 11.11 -14.29
N ARG A 28 -7.54 9.86 -14.35
CA ARG A 28 -6.99 8.74 -13.57
C ARG A 28 -6.98 7.49 -14.41
N VAL A 29 -5.94 6.69 -14.24
CA VAL A 29 -5.84 5.36 -14.86
C VAL A 29 -5.29 4.36 -13.85
N LYS A 30 -5.83 3.15 -13.86
CA LYS A 30 -5.28 2.04 -13.06
C LYS A 30 -3.96 1.57 -13.70
N VAL A 31 -3.00 1.27 -12.87
CA VAL A 31 -1.68 0.71 -13.22
C VAL A 31 -1.41 -0.51 -12.33
N GLY A 32 -0.25 -1.10 -12.43
CA GLY A 32 0.11 -2.22 -11.58
C GLY A 32 0.35 -1.84 -10.11
N GLY A 33 0.61 -2.86 -9.28
CA GLY A 33 0.68 -2.73 -7.82
C GLY A 33 1.83 -1.87 -7.33
N VAL A 34 1.48 -0.91 -6.46
CA VAL A 34 2.40 0.01 -5.78
C VAL A 34 3.25 0.83 -6.77
N PRO A 35 2.64 1.67 -7.62
CA PRO A 35 3.37 2.50 -8.57
C PRO A 35 4.20 3.57 -7.83
N ARG A 36 5.49 3.69 -8.18
CA ARG A 36 6.41 4.64 -7.53
C ARG A 36 7.14 5.54 -8.54
N GLY A 37 7.77 4.96 -9.55
CA GLY A 37 8.57 5.72 -10.51
C GLY A 37 7.78 6.11 -11.75
N ILE A 38 8.03 7.32 -12.30
CA ILE A 38 7.45 7.77 -13.56
C ILE A 38 8.56 8.28 -14.49
N LYS A 39 8.51 7.87 -15.75
CA LYS A 39 9.28 8.46 -16.84
C LYS A 39 8.32 8.95 -17.91
N LEU A 40 8.44 10.21 -18.28
CA LEU A 40 7.64 10.80 -19.35
C LEU A 40 8.39 10.78 -20.67
N GLU A 41 7.71 10.42 -21.74
CA GLU A 41 8.12 10.68 -23.11
C GLU A 41 7.37 11.90 -23.62
N LEU A 42 8.11 12.84 -24.21
CA LEU A 42 7.57 14.07 -24.76
C LEU A 42 7.46 13.96 -26.29
N ASP A 43 6.50 14.65 -26.86
CA ASP A 43 6.43 14.83 -28.30
C ASP A 43 7.43 15.88 -28.79
N GLY A 44 7.47 16.10 -30.13
CA GLY A 44 8.36 17.11 -30.74
C GLY A 44 8.08 18.55 -30.31
N GLN A 45 7.01 18.80 -29.56
CA GLN A 45 6.62 20.12 -29.06
C GLN A 45 6.85 20.23 -27.53
N GLY A 46 7.44 19.20 -26.91
CA GLY A 46 7.72 19.14 -25.47
C GLY A 46 6.49 18.83 -24.61
N LYS A 47 5.41 18.29 -25.18
CA LYS A 47 4.23 17.87 -24.43
C LYS A 47 4.33 16.41 -24.02
N PRO A 48 3.90 16.04 -22.80
CA PRO A 48 3.82 14.64 -22.40
C PRO A 48 2.91 13.83 -23.33
N ARG A 49 3.46 12.79 -23.94
CA ARG A 49 2.77 11.87 -24.84
C ARG A 49 2.53 10.52 -24.21
N THR A 50 3.53 10.01 -23.50
CA THR A 50 3.52 8.69 -22.89
C THR A 50 4.10 8.80 -21.48
N ALA A 51 3.52 8.09 -20.53
CA ALA A 51 4.14 7.81 -19.24
C ALA A 51 4.50 6.34 -19.12
N TRP A 52 5.70 6.07 -18.61
CA TRP A 52 6.11 4.75 -18.13
C TRP A 52 6.09 4.79 -16.62
N VAL A 53 5.34 3.88 -16.02
CA VAL A 53 5.20 3.78 -14.56
C VAL A 53 5.79 2.48 -14.07
N PHE A 54 6.73 2.57 -13.14
CA PHE A 54 7.27 1.41 -12.45
C PHE A 54 6.36 1.01 -11.29
N ASN A 55 5.83 -0.20 -11.34
CA ASN A 55 4.98 -0.81 -10.33
C ASN A 55 5.88 -1.64 -9.39
N ALA A 56 6.26 -1.04 -8.27
CA ALA A 56 7.40 -1.52 -7.47
C ALA A 56 7.16 -2.87 -6.78
N VAL A 57 5.92 -3.19 -6.40
CA VAL A 57 5.60 -4.48 -5.77
C VAL A 57 5.18 -5.51 -6.79
N GLU A 58 4.43 -5.10 -7.79
CA GLU A 58 4.05 -6.01 -8.88
C GLU A 58 5.24 -6.39 -9.76
N ASN A 59 6.28 -5.54 -9.75
CA ASN A 59 7.48 -5.66 -10.55
C ASN A 59 7.16 -5.67 -12.04
N SER A 60 6.44 -4.64 -12.47
CA SER A 60 6.04 -4.43 -13.86
C SER A 60 6.22 -2.97 -14.28
N LEU A 61 6.12 -2.73 -15.58
CA LEU A 61 6.09 -1.38 -16.18
C LEU A 61 4.75 -1.19 -16.88
N SER A 62 3.97 -0.21 -16.43
CA SER A 62 2.76 0.22 -17.14
C SER A 62 3.10 1.35 -18.12
N LYS A 63 2.66 1.19 -19.37
CA LYS A 63 2.77 2.22 -20.42
C LYS A 63 1.42 2.91 -20.60
N ILE A 64 1.40 4.23 -20.42
CA ILE A 64 0.17 5.02 -20.42
C ILE A 64 0.21 6.05 -21.54
N ASP A 65 -0.84 6.11 -22.34
CA ASP A 65 -1.08 7.18 -23.30
C ASP A 65 -1.59 8.43 -22.60
N LEU A 66 -0.87 9.55 -22.75
CA LEU A 66 -1.18 10.86 -22.16
C LEU A 66 -1.62 11.90 -23.19
N ARG A 67 -1.87 11.52 -24.46
CA ARG A 67 -2.30 12.47 -25.50
C ARG A 67 -3.59 13.20 -25.13
N LEU A 68 -4.43 12.56 -24.32
CA LEU A 68 -5.61 13.16 -23.71
C LEU A 68 -5.46 13.06 -22.18
N PRO A 69 -4.93 14.08 -21.50
CA PRO A 69 -4.68 14.04 -20.04
C PRO A 69 -5.96 13.84 -19.20
N GLU A 70 -7.11 14.22 -19.73
CA GLU A 70 -8.42 14.02 -19.11
C GLU A 70 -8.90 12.57 -19.16
N SER A 71 -8.31 11.77 -20.05
CA SER A 71 -8.63 10.35 -20.25
C SER A 71 -7.38 9.54 -20.52
N PRO A 72 -6.44 9.46 -19.55
CA PRO A 72 -5.23 8.65 -19.70
C PRO A 72 -5.60 7.18 -19.87
N LYS A 73 -4.86 6.45 -20.71
CA LYS A 73 -5.16 5.04 -21.01
C LYS A 73 -3.94 4.16 -20.84
N LEU A 74 -4.11 3.07 -20.11
CA LEU A 74 -3.14 1.99 -20.11
C LEU A 74 -3.15 1.35 -21.51
N ILE A 75 -1.99 1.33 -22.17
CA ILE A 75 -1.83 0.79 -23.52
C ILE A 75 -0.97 -0.46 -23.56
N ASP A 76 -0.15 -0.66 -22.54
CA ASP A 76 0.70 -1.85 -22.43
C ASP A 76 1.15 -2.07 -20.98
N GLU A 77 1.45 -3.31 -20.63
CA GLU A 77 2.00 -3.69 -19.34
C GLU A 77 3.08 -4.75 -19.53
N LEU A 78 4.30 -4.42 -19.14
CA LEU A 78 5.48 -5.26 -19.30
C LEU A 78 5.85 -5.88 -17.93
N PRO A 79 5.68 -7.19 -17.76
CA PRO A 79 6.16 -7.85 -16.54
C PRO A 79 7.69 -7.88 -16.54
N LEU A 80 8.28 -7.62 -15.38
CA LEU A 80 9.70 -7.79 -15.15
C LEU A 80 9.94 -9.13 -14.43
N HIS A 81 11.16 -9.64 -14.53
CA HIS A 81 11.52 -10.85 -13.79
C HIS A 81 11.43 -10.61 -12.29
N ASP A 82 10.65 -11.43 -11.58
CA ASP A 82 10.44 -11.33 -10.14
C ASP A 82 10.69 -12.70 -9.49
N PRO A 83 11.83 -12.89 -8.80
CA PRO A 83 12.15 -14.13 -8.10
C PRO A 83 11.40 -14.26 -6.76
N THR A 84 10.64 -13.25 -6.35
CA THR A 84 9.93 -13.24 -5.06
C THR A 84 8.83 -14.31 -5.05
N PRO A 85 8.78 -15.20 -4.05
CA PRO A 85 7.66 -16.14 -3.91
C PRO A 85 6.31 -15.42 -3.83
N ALA A 86 5.28 -16.03 -4.44
CA ALA A 86 3.98 -15.38 -4.62
C ALA A 86 3.36 -14.85 -3.30
N HIS A 87 3.43 -15.63 -2.23
CA HIS A 87 2.86 -15.23 -0.93
C HIS A 87 3.52 -13.98 -0.33
N TYR A 88 4.83 -13.77 -0.53
CA TYR A 88 5.49 -12.53 -0.11
C TYR A 88 5.04 -11.34 -0.97
N LYS A 89 4.87 -11.56 -2.26
CA LYS A 89 4.36 -10.54 -3.17
C LYS A 89 2.94 -10.11 -2.80
N GLU A 90 2.07 -11.06 -2.51
CA GLU A 90 0.70 -10.81 -2.03
C GLU A 90 0.71 -10.04 -0.71
N GLY A 91 1.57 -10.41 0.24
CA GLY A 91 1.75 -9.70 1.50
C GLY A 91 2.22 -8.25 1.30
N ARG A 92 3.15 -8.00 0.37
CA ARG A 92 3.57 -6.63 0.03
C ARG A 92 2.45 -5.81 -0.57
N ILE A 93 1.64 -6.40 -1.44
CA ILE A 93 0.46 -5.73 -2.00
C ILE A 93 -0.51 -5.38 -0.87
N ALA A 94 -0.85 -6.35 -0.01
CA ALA A 94 -1.73 -6.14 1.13
C ALA A 94 -1.21 -5.05 2.09
N PHE A 95 0.09 -5.01 2.34
CA PHE A 95 0.73 -4.00 3.19
C PHE A 95 0.61 -2.57 2.64
N ASN A 96 0.67 -2.43 1.33
CA ASN A 96 0.67 -1.13 0.66
C ASN A 96 -0.72 -0.66 0.20
N THR A 97 -1.71 -1.55 0.12
CA THR A 97 -3.03 -1.18 -0.38
C THR A 97 -3.86 -0.43 0.64
N ALA A 98 -4.45 0.70 0.24
CA ALA A 98 -5.41 1.42 1.07
C ALA A 98 -6.80 0.75 1.10
N TRP A 99 -7.07 -0.20 0.21
CA TRP A 99 -8.34 -0.92 0.14
C TRP A 99 -8.65 -1.73 1.40
N ALA A 100 -7.63 -2.04 2.21
CA ALA A 100 -7.80 -2.72 3.49
C ALA A 100 -8.37 -1.83 4.60
N SER A 101 -8.36 -0.50 4.43
CA SER A 101 -8.93 0.43 5.42
C SER A 101 -10.39 0.74 5.15
N SER A 102 -11.15 1.02 6.20
CA SER A 102 -12.61 1.25 6.14
C SER A 102 -13.03 2.35 5.15
N PHE A 103 -12.18 3.35 4.96
CA PHE A 103 -12.44 4.48 4.05
C PHE A 103 -11.50 4.51 2.84
N ASN A 104 -10.71 3.46 2.61
CA ASN A 104 -9.70 3.40 1.55
C ASN A 104 -8.70 4.58 1.58
N THR A 105 -8.34 5.05 2.76
CA THR A 105 -7.51 6.25 2.94
C THR A 105 -6.11 5.96 3.42
N VAL A 106 -5.91 4.85 4.14
CA VAL A 106 -4.62 4.49 4.74
C VAL A 106 -4.27 3.03 4.45
N SER A 107 -2.98 2.76 4.41
CA SER A 107 -2.43 1.40 4.35
C SER A 107 -1.46 1.21 5.52
N CYS A 108 -1.01 0.00 5.77
CA CYS A 108 0.06 -0.26 6.74
C CYS A 108 1.31 0.58 6.40
N ALA A 109 1.65 0.69 5.12
CA ALA A 109 2.77 1.49 4.63
C ALA A 109 2.62 3.00 4.89
N SER A 110 1.43 3.50 5.24
CA SER A 110 1.23 4.92 5.57
C SER A 110 1.93 5.32 6.87
N CYS A 111 1.95 4.44 7.86
CA CYS A 111 2.64 4.64 9.13
C CYS A 111 3.97 3.88 9.20
N HIS A 112 4.12 2.83 8.40
CA HIS A 112 5.29 1.97 8.36
C HIS A 112 5.94 1.96 6.96
N PRO A 113 6.47 3.10 6.48
CA PRO A 113 7.10 3.16 5.17
C PRO A 113 8.24 2.15 5.06
N ASP A 114 8.21 1.33 3.99
CA ASP A 114 9.16 0.25 3.74
C ASP A 114 9.32 -0.74 4.93
N GLY A 115 8.24 -0.97 5.68
CA GLY A 115 8.22 -1.84 6.85
C GLY A 115 8.96 -1.26 8.07
N HIS A 116 9.28 0.02 8.05
CA HIS A 116 9.97 0.68 9.15
C HIS A 116 9.01 1.59 9.95
N THR A 117 9.42 2.77 10.33
CA THR A 117 8.64 3.77 11.06
C THR A 117 8.69 5.11 10.33
N ASP A 118 7.62 5.88 10.39
CA ASP A 118 7.58 7.27 9.94
C ASP A 118 8.06 8.26 11.01
N HIS A 119 8.44 7.76 12.21
CA HIS A 119 8.85 8.54 13.37
C HIS A 119 7.80 9.54 13.87
N GLN A 120 6.52 9.30 13.58
CA GLN A 120 5.43 10.19 13.99
C GLN A 120 4.63 9.59 15.14
N LEU A 121 4.06 10.49 15.95
CA LEU A 121 3.06 10.14 16.96
C LEU A 121 1.68 10.21 16.32
N TRP A 122 1.00 9.07 16.33
CA TRP A 122 -0.38 8.95 15.85
C TRP A 122 -1.34 8.93 17.02
N VAL A 123 -2.39 9.72 16.95
CA VAL A 123 -3.52 9.64 17.87
C VAL A 123 -4.53 8.71 17.25
N LEU A 124 -4.64 7.51 17.80
CA LEU A 124 -5.54 6.48 17.32
C LEU A 124 -6.66 6.29 18.34
N ASP A 125 -7.89 6.36 17.86
CA ASP A 125 -9.07 5.95 18.60
C ASP A 125 -9.24 4.45 18.39
N THR A 126 -8.73 3.67 19.32
CA THR A 126 -8.85 2.21 19.28
C THR A 126 -9.74 1.75 20.40
N PRO A 127 -10.84 1.03 20.10
CA PRO A 127 -11.68 0.45 21.14
C PRO A 127 -10.83 -0.48 22.00
N SER A 128 -10.76 -0.19 23.30
CA SER A 128 -10.04 -1.02 24.26
C SER A 128 -10.77 -2.34 24.47
N LEU A 129 -10.03 -3.44 24.44
CA LEU A 129 -10.52 -4.75 24.87
C LEU A 129 -10.85 -4.81 26.36
N VAL A 130 -10.42 -3.82 27.14
CA VAL A 130 -10.55 -3.79 28.59
C VAL A 130 -11.59 -2.77 29.07
N GLY A 131 -12.50 -2.33 28.20
CA GLY A 131 -13.68 -1.57 28.61
C GLY A 131 -13.53 -0.06 28.73
N ALA A 132 -12.44 0.52 28.25
CA ALA A 132 -12.30 1.97 28.12
C ALA A 132 -11.67 2.32 26.75
N ASP A 133 -12.28 3.24 26.03
CA ASP A 133 -11.69 3.81 24.82
C ASP A 133 -10.41 4.54 25.22
N GLN A 134 -9.30 4.16 24.59
CA GLN A 134 -8.03 4.82 24.83
C GLN A 134 -7.68 5.67 23.63
N ILE A 135 -7.74 6.98 23.81
CA ILE A 135 -7.22 7.97 22.87
C ILE A 135 -5.83 8.34 23.37
N GLU A 136 -4.83 7.60 22.95
CA GLU A 136 -3.46 7.87 23.34
C GLU A 136 -2.53 7.98 22.13
N PRO A 137 -1.57 8.92 22.16
CA PRO A 137 -0.58 8.99 21.11
C PRO A 137 0.32 7.75 21.14
N ARG A 138 0.55 7.15 19.98
CA ARG A 138 1.45 6.01 19.78
C ARG A 138 2.49 6.36 18.72
N LEU A 139 3.75 6.07 19.03
CA LEU A 139 4.82 6.12 18.06
C LEU A 139 4.74 4.87 17.18
N SER A 140 4.77 5.05 15.86
CA SER A 140 4.85 3.93 14.94
C SER A 140 6.14 3.13 15.18
N GLN A 141 6.02 1.81 15.33
CA GLN A 141 7.15 0.91 15.55
C GLN A 141 7.67 0.35 14.22
N THR A 142 8.93 -0.06 14.18
CA THR A 142 9.43 -0.83 13.04
C THR A 142 8.75 -2.21 13.00
N LEU A 143 8.42 -2.66 11.78
CA LEU A 143 7.91 -4.00 11.54
C LEU A 143 9.01 -4.97 11.10
N ARG A 144 10.25 -4.52 11.09
CA ARG A 144 11.41 -5.36 10.76
C ARG A 144 11.80 -6.22 11.95
N GLY A 145 12.01 -7.50 11.70
CA GLY A 145 12.44 -8.44 12.74
C GLY A 145 11.31 -8.96 13.64
N LEU A 146 10.07 -9.04 13.15
CA LEU A 146 8.92 -9.50 13.94
C LEU A 146 8.90 -11.02 14.18
N ARG A 147 9.81 -11.78 13.61
CA ARG A 147 9.82 -13.23 13.79
C ARG A 147 9.97 -13.60 15.28
N GLY A 148 9.02 -14.38 15.79
CA GLY A 148 9.01 -14.85 17.19
C GLY A 148 8.68 -13.77 18.22
N THR A 149 8.10 -12.63 17.81
CA THR A 149 7.76 -11.52 18.73
C THR A 149 6.25 -11.37 18.98
N ALA A 150 5.45 -12.35 18.56
CA ALA A 150 4.01 -12.33 18.84
C ALA A 150 3.70 -12.30 20.38
N PRO A 151 2.57 -11.71 20.78
CA PRO A 151 1.51 -11.12 19.97
C PRO A 151 1.91 -9.76 19.37
N HIS A 152 1.41 -9.47 18.16
CA HIS A 152 1.74 -8.24 17.45
C HIS A 152 0.79 -7.11 17.82
N HIS A 153 1.21 -5.89 17.45
CA HIS A 153 0.60 -4.62 17.83
C HIS A 153 0.83 -4.29 19.32
N TRP A 154 0.70 -3.00 19.68
CA TRP A 154 0.96 -2.51 21.04
C TRP A 154 -0.02 -3.06 22.09
N ASP A 155 -1.24 -3.40 21.66
CA ASP A 155 -2.31 -3.95 22.51
C ASP A 155 -2.47 -5.48 22.36
N GLY A 156 -1.70 -6.10 21.46
CA GLY A 156 -1.80 -7.53 21.16
C GLY A 156 -3.11 -7.96 20.49
N VAL A 157 -3.98 -7.00 20.07
CA VAL A 157 -5.29 -7.33 19.46
C VAL A 157 -5.18 -8.18 18.20
N PRO A 158 -4.25 -7.92 17.26
CA PRO A 158 -4.05 -8.81 16.13
C PRO A 158 -3.52 -10.19 16.52
N GLY A 159 -2.88 -10.30 17.69
CA GLY A 159 -2.38 -11.55 18.21
C GLY A 159 -1.28 -12.18 17.37
N ASP A 160 -1.19 -13.49 17.46
CA ASP A 160 -0.29 -14.28 16.61
C ASP A 160 -1.01 -14.68 15.33
N PRO A 161 -0.54 -14.25 14.15
CA PRO A 161 -1.18 -14.55 12.89
C PRO A 161 -1.10 -16.03 12.51
N TYR A 162 -0.23 -16.79 13.14
CA TYR A 162 -0.05 -18.22 12.88
C TYR A 162 -0.89 -19.13 13.78
N GLY A 163 -1.60 -18.56 14.74
CA GLY A 163 -2.39 -19.31 15.71
C GLY A 163 -1.65 -19.58 17.03
N GLY A 164 -2.33 -20.21 17.96
CA GLY A 164 -1.80 -20.51 19.29
C GLY A 164 -2.40 -19.63 20.40
N PRO A 165 -1.82 -19.65 21.60
CA PRO A 165 -2.42 -18.98 22.77
C PRO A 165 -2.52 -17.45 22.64
N ASN A 166 -1.76 -16.84 21.75
CA ASN A 166 -1.76 -15.40 21.48
C ASN A 166 -2.42 -15.04 20.15
N ALA A 167 -3.15 -15.97 19.52
CA ALA A 167 -3.67 -15.79 18.18
C ALA A 167 -4.74 -14.69 18.12
N SER A 168 -5.57 -14.55 19.14
CA SER A 168 -6.60 -13.52 19.22
C SER A 168 -6.91 -13.22 20.67
N THR A 169 -7.09 -11.96 20.96
CA THR A 169 -7.55 -11.50 22.28
C THR A 169 -9.06 -11.52 22.40
N ARG A 170 -9.80 -11.61 21.29
CA ARG A 170 -11.27 -11.65 21.30
C ARG A 170 -11.81 -13.06 21.37
N ASP A 171 -11.32 -13.91 20.50
CA ASP A 171 -11.89 -15.27 20.33
C ASP A 171 -10.96 -16.37 20.81
N PHE A 172 -9.72 -16.06 21.16
CA PHE A 172 -8.69 -16.94 21.76
C PHE A 172 -8.34 -18.23 20.98
N LEU A 173 -9.09 -18.57 19.95
CA LEU A 173 -9.05 -19.88 19.33
C LEU A 173 -8.65 -19.83 17.85
N GLU A 174 -8.89 -18.72 17.16
CA GLU A 174 -8.64 -18.63 15.75
C GLU A 174 -7.50 -17.65 15.39
N PRO A 175 -6.64 -18.00 14.44
CA PRO A 175 -5.61 -17.08 13.98
C PRO A 175 -6.26 -15.86 13.33
N ASN A 176 -5.66 -14.68 13.53
CA ASN A 176 -6.13 -13.43 12.92
C ASN A 176 -5.89 -13.38 11.40
N SER A 177 -5.23 -14.36 10.86
CA SER A 177 -4.99 -14.48 9.42
C SER A 177 -5.24 -15.89 8.93
N ASP A 178 -5.84 -16.00 7.77
CA ASP A 178 -6.10 -17.25 7.06
C ASP A 178 -5.59 -17.09 5.63
N LEU A 179 -4.61 -17.90 5.25
CA LEU A 179 -4.02 -17.86 3.90
C LEU A 179 -5.03 -18.18 2.79
N ALA A 180 -6.12 -18.89 3.12
CA ALA A 180 -7.18 -19.19 2.17
C ALA A 180 -8.12 -18.00 1.93
N LYS A 181 -8.06 -16.95 2.78
CA LYS A 181 -8.92 -15.78 2.69
C LYS A 181 -8.10 -14.56 2.30
N PRO A 182 -8.43 -13.87 1.19
CA PRO A 182 -7.70 -12.68 0.74
C PRO A 182 -7.65 -11.54 1.76
N GLU A 183 -8.66 -11.46 2.62
CA GLU A 183 -8.75 -10.47 3.69
C GLU A 183 -7.79 -10.73 4.85
N SER A 184 -7.24 -11.91 4.97
CA SER A 184 -6.31 -12.24 6.05
C SER A 184 -4.87 -11.82 5.71
N ALA A 185 -4.70 -10.54 5.38
CA ALA A 185 -3.42 -10.00 4.93
C ALA A 185 -2.34 -9.91 6.02
N VAL A 186 -2.72 -9.99 7.29
CA VAL A 186 -1.80 -9.81 8.43
C VAL A 186 -0.64 -10.79 8.39
N ARG A 187 -0.91 -12.05 8.07
CA ARG A 187 0.14 -13.07 7.94
C ARG A 187 1.14 -12.75 6.85
N HIS A 188 0.66 -12.34 5.67
CA HIS A 188 1.53 -11.94 4.57
C HIS A 188 2.36 -10.71 4.91
N VAL A 189 1.77 -9.76 5.63
CA VAL A 189 2.48 -8.56 6.11
C VAL A 189 3.61 -8.93 7.07
N ILE A 190 3.37 -9.87 7.98
CA ILE A 190 4.37 -10.33 8.95
C ILE A 190 5.49 -11.11 8.26
N ASP A 191 5.16 -11.97 7.31
CA ASP A 191 6.16 -12.70 6.51
C ASP A 191 7.10 -11.74 5.75
N LEU A 192 6.64 -10.52 5.43
CA LEU A 192 7.47 -9.49 4.81
C LEU A 192 8.45 -8.81 5.76
N SER A 193 8.14 -8.79 7.04
CA SER A 193 8.93 -8.10 8.05
C SER A 193 10.09 -8.96 8.57
N MET A 194 10.12 -10.21 8.18
CA MET A 194 11.15 -11.19 8.53
C MET A 194 12.21 -11.31 7.46
#